data_a2dc497ef3c1bbf02eb65c6ce3e02bb1
#
_entry.id   a2dc497ef3c1bbf02eb65c6ce3e02bb1
#
_cell.length_a   1.000
_cell.length_b   1.000
_cell.length_c   1.000
_cell.angle_alpha   90.00
_cell.angle_beta   90.00
_cell.angle_gamma   90.00
#
_symmetry.space_group_name_H-M   'P 1'
#
loop_
_entity.id
_entity.type
_entity.pdbx_description
1 polymer ?
#
loop_
_entity_poly.entity_id
_entity_poly.type
_entity_poly.pdbx_seq_one_letter_code
_entity_poly.pdbx_strand_id
1 'polypeptide(L)'
;DFGATARRIAEELPVGTILCGWSLGAMLVLEAARQCPERFSGLILVGATPCFVQGTDWPHGQPPTLLTLFTAAVRSNPRDTLQRFVALLNQGDAQARANTRKQQQSLPDDELPDVGSLIQGLEWLRKTELRPHVATVSIPTLLIHGENDPLMPLPAAQWLAERLPEAQLEVFKGAAHAPFLSDPERFSELLIDTCYALPAHQATRP
;
A
#
# COMPACT_ATOMS: atom_id res chain seq x y z
N ASP A 1 8.82 4.38 15.28
CA ASP A 1 8.83 5.22 14.07
C ASP A 1 8.66 4.36 12.81
N PHE A 2 8.46 4.97 11.63
CA PHE A 2 8.19 4.28 10.36
C PHE A 2 9.35 3.35 9.95
N GLY A 3 10.57 3.84 9.92
CA GLY A 3 11.74 3.06 9.51
C GLY A 3 12.07 1.90 10.46
N ALA A 4 11.92 2.11 11.78
CA ALA A 4 12.10 1.05 12.76
C ALA A 4 11.02 -0.04 12.64
N THR A 5 9.78 0.34 12.32
CA THR A 5 8.70 -0.63 12.07
C THR A 5 8.96 -1.44 10.82
N ALA A 6 9.40 -0.80 9.72
CA ALA A 6 9.78 -1.49 8.49
C ALA A 6 10.93 -2.49 8.72
N ARG A 7 11.97 -2.09 9.47
CA ARG A 7 13.07 -2.97 9.83
C ARG A 7 12.61 -4.17 10.65
N ARG A 8 11.76 -3.96 11.65
CA ARG A 8 11.24 -5.05 12.49
C ARG A 8 10.43 -6.06 11.66
N ILE A 9 9.59 -5.58 10.72
CA ILE A 9 8.89 -6.45 9.78
C ILE A 9 9.89 -7.33 9.01
N ALA A 10 10.97 -6.74 8.49
CA ALA A 10 12.00 -7.48 7.78
C ALA A 10 12.68 -8.54 8.67
N GLU A 11 13.02 -8.20 9.91
CA GLU A 11 13.72 -9.08 10.84
C GLU A 11 12.87 -10.25 11.33
N GLU A 12 11.56 -10.06 11.50
CA GLU A 12 10.62 -11.09 11.97
C GLU A 12 10.24 -12.11 10.89
N LEU A 13 10.47 -11.81 9.61
CA LEU A 13 10.09 -12.68 8.50
C LEU A 13 11.25 -13.61 8.09
N PRO A 14 10.95 -14.81 7.58
CA PRO A 14 11.97 -15.70 7.00
C PRO A 14 12.70 -15.04 5.82
N VAL A 15 13.97 -15.39 5.63
CA VAL A 15 14.73 -15.01 4.44
C VAL A 15 14.12 -15.66 3.20
N GLY A 16 14.07 -14.91 2.09
CA GLY A 16 13.44 -15.35 0.85
C GLY A 16 11.92 -15.15 0.80
N THR A 17 11.35 -14.40 1.75
CA THR A 17 9.93 -14.04 1.74
C THR A 17 9.59 -13.15 0.55
N ILE A 18 8.44 -13.42 -0.09
CA ILE A 18 7.76 -12.45 -0.97
C ILE A 18 6.85 -11.61 -0.08
N LEU A 19 7.11 -10.31 -0.01
CA LEU A 19 6.40 -9.43 0.89
C LEU A 19 5.35 -8.61 0.14
N CYS A 20 4.08 -8.75 0.56
CA CYS A 20 2.95 -8.02 -0.01
C CYS A 20 2.50 -6.91 0.94
N GLY A 21 2.30 -5.71 0.42
CA GLY A 21 1.75 -4.60 1.17
C GLY A 21 0.71 -3.80 0.39
N TRP A 22 -0.31 -3.32 1.09
CA TRP A 22 -1.34 -2.47 0.53
C TRP A 22 -1.32 -1.08 1.16
N SER A 23 -1.44 -0.02 0.34
CA SER A 23 -1.55 1.36 0.80
C SER A 23 -0.33 1.79 1.65
N LEU A 24 -0.53 2.24 2.88
CA LEU A 24 0.56 2.51 3.83
C LEU A 24 1.44 1.26 4.07
N GLY A 25 0.84 0.06 4.02
CA GLY A 25 1.57 -1.20 4.09
C GLY A 25 2.54 -1.37 2.91
N ALA A 26 2.18 -0.93 1.71
CA ALA A 26 3.09 -0.95 0.55
C ALA A 26 4.28 -0.01 0.73
N MET A 27 4.10 1.14 1.37
CA MET A 27 5.21 2.04 1.72
C MET A 27 6.14 1.40 2.76
N LEU A 28 5.58 0.68 3.76
CA LEU A 28 6.37 -0.07 4.75
C LEU A 28 7.16 -1.20 4.11
N VAL A 29 6.55 -1.95 3.16
CA VAL A 29 7.22 -3.00 2.39
C VAL A 29 8.41 -2.42 1.60
N LEU A 30 8.20 -1.32 0.89
CA LEU A 30 9.26 -0.65 0.12
C LEU A 30 10.41 -0.19 1.03
N GLU A 31 10.12 0.35 2.20
CA GLU A 31 11.14 0.76 3.17
C GLU A 31 11.85 -0.45 3.80
N ALA A 32 11.13 -1.53 4.12
CA ALA A 32 11.72 -2.78 4.62
C ALA A 32 12.70 -3.38 3.61
N ALA A 33 12.30 -3.42 2.34
CA ALA A 33 13.12 -3.90 1.24
C ALA A 33 14.37 -3.04 1.01
N ARG A 34 14.25 -1.72 1.17
CA ARG A 34 15.38 -0.80 1.10
C ARG A 34 16.40 -1.04 2.21
N GLN A 35 15.93 -1.31 3.43
CA GLN A 35 16.79 -1.51 4.61
C GLN A 35 17.43 -2.90 4.68
N CYS A 36 16.72 -3.93 4.22
CA CYS A 36 17.12 -5.33 4.33
C CYS A 36 16.83 -6.08 3.01
N PRO A 37 17.44 -5.66 1.87
CA PRO A 37 17.13 -6.22 0.56
C PRO A 37 17.40 -7.72 0.46
N GLU A 38 18.40 -8.23 1.16
CA GLU A 38 18.80 -9.63 1.16
C GLU A 38 17.77 -10.58 1.77
N ARG A 39 16.75 -10.04 2.46
CA ARG A 39 15.74 -10.84 3.13
C ARG A 39 14.55 -11.21 2.23
N PHE A 40 14.40 -10.53 1.10
CA PHE A 40 13.21 -10.68 0.26
C PHE A 40 13.55 -11.20 -1.13
N SER A 41 12.76 -12.15 -1.63
CA SER A 41 12.85 -12.66 -3.00
C SER A 41 11.94 -11.91 -3.98
N GLY A 42 10.96 -11.17 -3.48
CA GLY A 42 10.06 -10.36 -4.29
C GLY A 42 9.17 -9.44 -3.46
N LEU A 43 8.63 -8.42 -4.11
CA LEU A 43 7.71 -7.46 -3.52
C LEU A 43 6.40 -7.40 -4.33
N ILE A 44 5.29 -7.26 -3.64
CA ILE A 44 3.98 -6.98 -4.23
C ILE A 44 3.43 -5.72 -3.56
N LEU A 45 3.34 -4.64 -4.32
CA LEU A 45 2.95 -3.33 -3.84
C LEU A 45 1.57 -2.96 -4.40
N VAL A 46 0.54 -2.98 -3.57
CA VAL A 46 -0.84 -2.72 -3.97
C VAL A 46 -1.25 -1.30 -3.58
N GLY A 47 -1.75 -0.50 -4.52
CA GLY A 47 -2.15 0.88 -4.28
C GLY A 47 -1.01 1.67 -3.62
N ALA A 48 0.18 1.65 -4.22
CA ALA A 48 1.40 2.20 -3.64
C ALA A 48 1.72 3.61 -4.13
N THR A 49 2.37 4.39 -3.28
CA THR A 49 3.01 5.67 -3.60
C THR A 49 4.35 5.79 -2.86
N PRO A 50 5.36 6.45 -3.41
CA PRO A 50 6.59 6.72 -2.67
C PRO A 50 6.47 7.91 -1.71
N CYS A 51 5.47 8.78 -1.93
CA CYS A 51 5.17 9.95 -1.12
C CYS A 51 3.67 10.24 -1.20
N PHE A 52 2.99 10.26 -0.05
CA PHE A 52 1.53 10.44 -0.02
C PHE A 52 1.11 11.91 -0.18
N VAL A 53 1.91 12.83 0.35
CA VAL A 53 1.58 14.26 0.36
C VAL A 53 2.18 14.96 -0.85
N GLN A 54 1.38 15.74 -1.56
CA GLN A 54 1.86 16.55 -2.67
C GLN A 54 2.82 17.64 -2.21
N GLY A 55 3.79 17.96 -3.05
CA GLY A 55 4.75 19.05 -2.89
C GLY A 55 5.01 19.74 -4.21
N THR A 56 5.87 20.75 -4.20
CA THR A 56 6.21 21.55 -5.40
C THR A 56 6.78 20.69 -6.53
N ASP A 57 7.56 19.67 -6.16
CA ASP A 57 8.21 18.70 -7.07
C ASP A 57 7.48 17.34 -7.12
N TRP A 58 6.31 17.24 -6.47
CA TRP A 58 5.52 16.03 -6.41
C TRP A 58 4.02 16.31 -6.56
N PRO A 59 3.51 16.39 -7.80
CA PRO A 59 2.09 16.65 -8.03
C PRO A 59 1.17 15.43 -7.85
N HIS A 60 1.75 14.22 -7.71
CA HIS A 60 1.02 12.94 -7.66
C HIS A 60 0.59 12.53 -6.24
N GLY A 61 0.75 13.41 -5.26
CA GLY A 61 0.31 13.19 -3.88
C GLY A 61 -1.05 13.85 -3.59
N GLN A 62 -1.52 13.66 -2.36
CA GLN A 62 -2.73 14.29 -1.83
C GLN A 62 -2.42 15.66 -1.21
N PRO A 63 -3.38 16.61 -1.24
CA PRO A 63 -3.20 17.89 -0.55
C PRO A 63 -2.87 17.69 0.95
N PRO A 64 -1.91 18.43 1.52
CA PRO A 64 -1.55 18.33 2.96
C PRO A 64 -2.74 18.53 3.90
N THR A 65 -3.72 19.33 3.48
CA THR A 65 -4.95 19.60 4.23
C THR A 65 -5.82 18.38 4.42
N LEU A 66 -5.79 17.40 3.49
CA LEU A 66 -6.55 16.15 3.59
C LEU A 66 -6.21 15.41 4.87
N LEU A 67 -4.93 15.17 5.14
CA LEU A 67 -4.48 14.47 6.35
C LEU A 67 -4.79 15.25 7.63
N THR A 68 -4.73 16.58 7.58
CA THR A 68 -5.09 17.43 8.72
C THR A 68 -6.56 17.27 9.10
N LEU A 69 -7.44 17.36 8.11
CA LEU A 69 -8.88 17.20 8.31
C LEU A 69 -9.23 15.77 8.75
N PHE A 70 -8.58 14.77 8.14
CA PHE A 70 -8.82 13.38 8.49
C PHE A 70 -8.36 13.06 9.92
N THR A 71 -7.19 13.56 10.32
CA THR A 71 -6.69 13.41 11.70
C THR A 71 -7.65 14.03 12.72
N ALA A 72 -8.15 15.23 12.44
CA ALA A 72 -9.14 15.88 13.31
C ALA A 72 -10.44 15.07 13.40
N ALA A 73 -10.93 14.54 12.27
CA ALA A 73 -12.13 13.71 12.22
C ALA A 73 -11.96 12.39 12.99
N VAL A 74 -10.81 11.71 12.86
CA VAL A 74 -10.49 10.49 13.62
C VAL A 74 -10.49 10.74 15.12
N ARG A 75 -9.95 11.89 15.56
CA ARG A 75 -9.96 12.25 16.98
C ARG A 75 -11.37 12.52 17.53
N SER A 76 -12.23 13.13 16.72
CA SER A 76 -13.58 13.54 17.10
C SER A 76 -14.58 12.38 17.06
N ASN A 77 -14.58 11.62 15.96
CA ASN A 77 -15.51 10.50 15.75
C ASN A 77 -14.83 9.42 14.88
N PRO A 78 -14.06 8.51 15.49
CA PRO A 78 -13.29 7.52 14.77
C PRO A 78 -14.18 6.56 13.95
N ARG A 79 -15.33 6.11 14.49
CA ARG A 79 -16.22 5.16 13.82
C ARG A 79 -16.77 5.73 12.51
N ASP A 80 -17.43 6.87 12.57
CA ASP A 80 -18.01 7.50 11.37
C ASP A 80 -16.93 7.88 10.37
N THR A 81 -15.75 8.27 10.87
CA THR A 81 -14.63 8.59 10.00
C THR A 81 -14.12 7.37 9.25
N LEU A 82 -14.01 6.21 9.90
CA LEU A 82 -13.63 4.96 9.24
C LEU A 82 -14.67 4.51 8.21
N GLN A 83 -15.97 4.65 8.53
CA GLN A 83 -17.04 4.32 7.57
C GLN A 83 -16.97 5.20 6.32
N ARG A 84 -16.71 6.51 6.49
CA ARG A 84 -16.52 7.45 5.37
C ARG A 84 -15.24 7.15 4.60
N PHE A 85 -14.18 6.73 5.30
CA PHE A 85 -12.94 6.33 4.67
C PHE A 85 -13.12 5.10 3.78
N VAL A 86 -13.87 4.09 4.23
CA VAL A 86 -14.22 2.93 3.40
C VAL A 86 -14.98 3.34 2.15
N ALA A 87 -15.88 4.32 2.23
CA ALA A 87 -16.57 4.84 1.06
C ALA A 87 -15.60 5.58 0.10
N LEU A 88 -14.65 6.34 0.66
CA LEU A 88 -13.63 7.04 -0.12
C LEU A 88 -12.69 6.07 -0.83
N LEU A 89 -12.26 4.98 -0.19
CA LEU A 89 -11.41 3.93 -0.80
C LEU A 89 -11.98 3.37 -2.10
N ASN A 90 -13.31 3.30 -2.18
CA ASN A 90 -14.03 2.72 -3.32
C ASN A 90 -14.56 3.78 -4.30
N GLN A 91 -14.32 5.05 -4.06
CA GLN A 91 -14.80 6.11 -4.94
C GLN A 91 -14.16 6.00 -6.33
N GLY A 92 -14.99 5.93 -7.37
CA GLY A 92 -14.54 5.73 -8.74
C GLY A 92 -14.45 4.27 -9.18
N ASP A 93 -14.65 3.31 -8.26
CA ASP A 93 -14.72 1.89 -8.59
C ASP A 93 -16.02 1.54 -9.32
N ALA A 94 -15.94 0.69 -10.33
CA ALA A 94 -17.11 0.22 -11.06
C ALA A 94 -18.11 -0.51 -10.15
N GLN A 95 -17.64 -1.11 -9.05
CA GLN A 95 -18.43 -1.84 -8.05
C GLN A 95 -18.47 -1.10 -6.69
N ALA A 96 -18.26 0.22 -6.67
CA ALA A 96 -18.08 1.04 -5.47
C ALA A 96 -19.09 0.74 -4.35
N ARG A 97 -20.39 0.64 -4.68
CA ARG A 97 -21.45 0.39 -3.68
C ARG A 97 -21.34 -0.99 -3.04
N ALA A 98 -21.08 -2.03 -3.85
CA ALA A 98 -20.95 -3.40 -3.38
C ALA A 98 -19.70 -3.56 -2.50
N ASN A 99 -18.56 -3.04 -2.96
CA ASN A 99 -17.29 -3.09 -2.24
C ASN A 99 -17.36 -2.31 -0.92
N THR A 100 -17.93 -1.10 -0.92
CA THR A 100 -18.15 -0.30 0.29
C THR A 100 -19.00 -1.06 1.30
N ARG A 101 -20.13 -1.63 0.88
CA ARG A 101 -21.01 -2.41 1.77
C ARG A 101 -20.29 -3.60 2.38
N LYS A 102 -19.56 -4.37 1.56
CA LYS A 102 -18.80 -5.55 2.00
C LYS A 102 -17.74 -5.16 3.06
N GLN A 103 -16.98 -4.11 2.81
CA GLN A 103 -15.96 -3.63 3.74
C GLN A 103 -16.56 -3.06 5.03
N GLN A 104 -17.66 -2.29 4.94
CA GLN A 104 -18.33 -1.76 6.14
C GLN A 104 -18.91 -2.87 7.02
N GLN A 105 -19.42 -3.95 6.43
CA GLN A 105 -19.90 -5.13 7.17
C GLN A 105 -18.75 -5.92 7.85
N SER A 106 -17.52 -5.76 7.38
CA SER A 106 -16.34 -6.39 7.97
C SER A 106 -15.68 -5.54 9.07
N LEU A 107 -16.13 -4.30 9.26
CA LEU A 107 -15.68 -3.49 10.39
C LEU A 107 -16.26 -4.05 11.69
N PRO A 108 -15.44 -4.28 12.72
CA PRO A 108 -15.93 -4.81 13.99
C PRO A 108 -16.89 -3.82 14.66
N ASP A 109 -18.01 -4.34 15.18
CA ASP A 109 -19.03 -3.52 15.84
C ASP A 109 -18.54 -2.98 17.19
N ASP A 110 -17.73 -3.74 17.91
CA ASP A 110 -17.39 -3.48 19.31
C ASP A 110 -15.93 -3.04 19.53
N GLU A 111 -15.01 -3.30 18.61
CA GLU A 111 -13.58 -2.96 18.74
C GLU A 111 -13.11 -2.10 17.57
N LEU A 112 -13.08 -0.79 17.78
CA LEU A 112 -12.40 0.10 16.85
C LEU A 112 -10.87 -0.03 17.03
N PRO A 113 -10.10 0.12 15.93
CA PRO A 113 -8.65 0.26 16.04
C PRO A 113 -8.31 1.38 17.04
N ASP A 114 -7.23 1.19 17.80
CA ASP A 114 -6.73 2.23 18.69
C ASP A 114 -6.52 3.55 17.95
N VAL A 115 -7.13 4.61 18.44
CA VAL A 115 -7.06 5.95 17.84
C VAL A 115 -5.61 6.44 17.73
N GLY A 116 -4.76 6.09 18.71
CA GLY A 116 -3.34 6.43 18.68
C GLY A 116 -2.63 5.79 17.49
N SER A 117 -2.91 4.52 17.23
CA SER A 117 -2.37 3.78 16.07
C SER A 117 -2.84 4.35 14.74
N LEU A 118 -4.13 4.74 14.64
CA LEU A 118 -4.65 5.40 13.44
C LEU A 118 -3.94 6.73 13.17
N ILE A 119 -3.79 7.55 14.20
CA ILE A 119 -3.07 8.84 14.11
C ILE A 119 -1.62 8.63 13.75
N GLN A 120 -0.96 7.62 14.31
CA GLN A 120 0.42 7.28 13.97
C GLN A 120 0.56 6.92 12.49
N GLY A 121 -0.37 6.15 11.93
CA GLY A 121 -0.41 5.83 10.50
C GLY A 121 -0.57 7.08 9.63
N LEU A 122 -1.45 8.02 10.01
CA LEU A 122 -1.63 9.30 9.32
C LEU A 122 -0.38 10.17 9.38
N GLU A 123 0.34 10.17 10.52
CA GLU A 123 1.62 10.87 10.64
C GLU A 123 2.71 10.24 9.77
N TRP A 124 2.71 8.93 9.61
CA TRP A 124 3.61 8.27 8.67
C TRP A 124 3.31 8.66 7.23
N LEU A 125 2.04 8.64 6.79
CA LEU A 125 1.64 9.14 5.47
C LEU A 125 2.07 10.60 5.25
N ARG A 126 1.99 11.43 6.28
CA ARG A 126 2.38 12.84 6.21
C ARG A 126 3.87 13.07 6.01
N LYS A 127 4.71 12.25 6.66
CA LYS A 127 6.16 12.51 6.80
C LYS A 127 7.03 11.63 5.92
N THR A 128 6.50 10.51 5.42
CA THR A 128 7.29 9.55 4.68
C THR A 128 7.58 10.04 3.27
N GLU A 129 8.88 10.06 2.94
CA GLU A 129 9.42 10.44 1.65
C GLU A 129 10.39 9.35 1.18
N LEU A 130 9.96 8.50 0.25
CA LEU A 130 10.75 7.38 -0.24
C LEU A 130 11.37 7.63 -1.63
N ARG A 131 10.94 8.68 -2.34
CA ARG A 131 11.39 8.98 -3.70
C ARG A 131 12.92 8.94 -3.89
N PRO A 132 13.74 9.50 -2.98
CA PRO A 132 15.18 9.48 -3.15
C PRO A 132 15.81 8.09 -3.13
N HIS A 133 15.08 7.09 -2.64
CA HIS A 133 15.61 5.75 -2.39
C HIS A 133 15.03 4.67 -3.30
N VAL A 134 13.99 4.96 -4.08
CA VAL A 134 13.28 3.97 -4.92
C VAL A 134 14.24 3.24 -5.86
N ALA A 135 15.14 3.96 -6.53
CA ALA A 135 16.09 3.37 -7.47
C ALA A 135 17.13 2.43 -6.83
N THR A 136 17.25 2.41 -5.51
CA THR A 136 18.16 1.48 -4.81
C THR A 136 17.52 0.13 -4.48
N VAL A 137 16.21 -0.02 -4.66
CA VAL A 137 15.49 -1.27 -4.43
C VAL A 137 15.48 -2.09 -5.70
N SER A 138 16.40 -3.06 -5.81
CA SER A 138 16.58 -3.94 -6.97
C SER A 138 15.98 -5.34 -6.76
N ILE A 139 14.90 -5.42 -6.01
CA ILE A 139 14.15 -6.65 -5.78
C ILE A 139 13.02 -6.72 -6.81
N PRO A 140 12.78 -7.89 -7.47
CA PRO A 140 11.66 -8.07 -8.37
C PRO A 140 10.36 -7.59 -7.73
N THR A 141 9.68 -6.65 -8.37
CA THR A 141 8.53 -5.95 -7.77
C THR A 141 7.33 -5.97 -8.71
N LEU A 142 6.21 -6.50 -8.24
CA LEU A 142 4.91 -6.36 -8.88
C LEU A 142 4.15 -5.19 -8.23
N LEU A 143 3.82 -4.17 -9.02
CA LEU A 143 2.92 -3.10 -8.64
C LEU A 143 1.50 -3.44 -9.14
N ILE A 144 0.51 -3.45 -8.26
CA ILE A 144 -0.91 -3.62 -8.60
C ILE A 144 -1.66 -2.35 -8.22
N HIS A 145 -2.34 -1.72 -9.19
CA HIS A 145 -2.94 -0.41 -8.97
C HIS A 145 -4.31 -0.28 -9.63
N GLY A 146 -5.26 0.34 -8.92
CA GLY A 146 -6.53 0.70 -9.51
C GLY A 146 -6.43 1.95 -10.39
N GLU A 147 -7.03 1.90 -11.58
CA GLU A 147 -7.03 3.04 -12.52
C GLU A 147 -7.61 4.32 -11.91
N ASN A 148 -8.64 4.16 -11.07
CA ASN A 148 -9.40 5.24 -10.46
C ASN A 148 -9.08 5.43 -8.96
N ASP A 149 -7.88 5.05 -8.52
CA ASP A 149 -7.48 5.17 -7.11
C ASP A 149 -7.55 6.63 -6.64
N PRO A 150 -8.48 6.97 -5.71
CA PRO A 150 -8.68 8.34 -5.26
C PRO A 150 -7.67 8.80 -4.21
N LEU A 151 -6.94 7.86 -3.59
CA LEU A 151 -6.00 8.14 -2.51
C LEU A 151 -4.56 8.17 -3.00
N MET A 152 -4.19 7.20 -3.80
CA MET A 152 -2.85 7.11 -4.40
C MET A 152 -3.02 7.13 -5.92
N PRO A 153 -2.96 8.32 -6.56
CA PRO A 153 -3.24 8.46 -7.98
C PRO A 153 -2.34 7.57 -8.85
N LEU A 154 -2.91 6.96 -9.89
CA LEU A 154 -2.18 6.08 -10.81
C LEU A 154 -0.81 6.64 -11.29
N PRO A 155 -0.66 7.93 -11.57
CA PRO A 155 0.65 8.49 -11.92
C PRO A 155 1.74 8.28 -10.86
N ALA A 156 1.38 8.12 -9.57
CA ALA A 156 2.37 7.80 -8.53
C ALA A 156 2.91 6.35 -8.68
N ALA A 157 2.04 5.39 -9.03
CA ALA A 157 2.45 4.02 -9.31
C ALA A 157 3.25 3.91 -10.61
N GLN A 158 2.88 4.66 -11.64
CA GLN A 158 3.63 4.76 -12.89
C GLN A 158 5.04 5.31 -12.63
N TRP A 159 5.16 6.34 -11.81
CA TRP A 159 6.44 6.90 -11.38
C TRP A 159 7.31 5.88 -10.64
N LEU A 160 6.70 5.04 -9.75
CA LEU A 160 7.40 3.94 -9.09
C LEU A 160 7.89 2.90 -10.10
N ALA A 161 7.03 2.47 -11.02
CA ALA A 161 7.37 1.47 -12.04
C ALA A 161 8.53 1.90 -12.94
N GLU A 162 8.62 3.20 -13.24
CA GLU A 162 9.73 3.75 -14.06
C GLU A 162 11.08 3.80 -13.33
N ARG A 163 11.08 3.75 -11.99
CA ARG A 163 12.28 3.98 -11.17
C ARG A 163 12.74 2.78 -10.36
N LEU A 164 11.87 1.84 -10.09
CA LEU A 164 12.26 0.54 -9.55
C LEU A 164 12.91 -0.29 -10.67
N PRO A 165 14.15 -0.77 -10.48
CA PRO A 165 14.92 -1.43 -11.57
C PRO A 165 14.25 -2.70 -12.14
N GLU A 166 13.51 -3.44 -11.30
CA GLU A 166 12.88 -4.72 -11.66
C GLU A 166 11.37 -4.68 -11.35
N ALA A 167 10.66 -3.68 -11.87
CA ALA A 167 9.24 -3.51 -11.61
C ALA A 167 8.37 -3.83 -12.82
N GLN A 168 7.22 -4.43 -12.54
CA GLN A 168 6.07 -4.57 -13.45
C GLN A 168 4.86 -3.87 -12.84
N LEU A 169 4.09 -3.15 -13.65
CA LEU A 169 2.86 -2.48 -13.23
C LEU A 169 1.63 -3.10 -13.90
N GLU A 170 0.75 -3.63 -13.07
CA GLU A 170 -0.57 -4.14 -13.45
C GLU A 170 -1.66 -3.16 -13.04
N VAL A 171 -2.32 -2.57 -14.04
CA VAL A 171 -3.42 -1.62 -13.82
C VAL A 171 -4.76 -2.34 -13.92
N PHE A 172 -5.57 -2.21 -12.89
CA PHE A 172 -6.93 -2.73 -12.82
C PHE A 172 -7.90 -1.65 -13.31
N LYS A 173 -8.38 -1.83 -14.53
CA LYS A 173 -9.33 -0.88 -15.16
C LYS A 173 -10.63 -0.78 -14.38
N GLY A 174 -11.07 0.44 -14.14
CA GLY A 174 -12.29 0.71 -13.40
C GLY A 174 -12.24 0.41 -11.90
N ALA A 175 -11.10 -0.06 -11.37
CA ALA A 175 -10.91 -0.30 -9.95
C ALA A 175 -10.40 0.97 -9.23
N ALA A 176 -10.76 1.11 -7.96
CA ALA A 176 -10.26 2.15 -7.07
C ALA A 176 -9.08 1.64 -6.20
N HIS A 177 -8.99 2.05 -4.93
CA HIS A 177 -7.84 1.77 -4.05
C HIS A 177 -7.70 0.30 -3.60
N ALA A 178 -8.75 -0.52 -3.78
CA ALA A 178 -8.76 -1.93 -3.39
C ALA A 178 -9.01 -2.85 -4.60
N PRO A 179 -8.08 -2.96 -5.57
CA PRO A 179 -8.27 -3.73 -6.79
C PRO A 179 -8.56 -5.22 -6.54
N PHE A 180 -8.12 -5.78 -5.41
CA PHE A 180 -8.43 -7.14 -4.98
C PHE A 180 -9.91 -7.37 -4.61
N LEU A 181 -10.69 -6.31 -4.42
CA LEU A 181 -12.14 -6.40 -4.25
C LEU A 181 -12.88 -6.24 -5.58
N SER A 182 -12.30 -5.49 -6.51
CA SER A 182 -12.89 -5.20 -7.81
C SER A 182 -12.80 -6.39 -8.76
N ASP A 183 -11.66 -7.08 -8.74
CA ASP A 183 -11.41 -8.30 -9.54
C ASP A 183 -10.53 -9.28 -8.73
N PRO A 184 -11.14 -10.05 -7.80
CA PRO A 184 -10.42 -10.95 -6.92
C PRO A 184 -9.78 -12.14 -7.67
N GLU A 185 -10.39 -12.56 -8.80
CA GLU A 185 -9.86 -13.68 -9.60
C GLU A 185 -8.54 -13.27 -10.25
N ARG A 186 -8.52 -12.18 -11.01
CA ARG A 186 -7.30 -11.64 -11.62
C ARG A 186 -6.24 -11.31 -10.57
N PHE A 187 -6.65 -10.75 -9.42
CA PHE A 187 -5.72 -10.44 -8.35
C PHE A 187 -5.04 -11.70 -7.82
N SER A 188 -5.81 -12.77 -7.59
CA SER A 188 -5.27 -14.04 -7.11
C SER A 188 -4.34 -14.71 -8.12
N GLU A 189 -4.69 -14.68 -9.41
CA GLU A 189 -3.84 -15.19 -10.50
C GLU A 189 -2.48 -14.47 -10.52
N LEU A 190 -2.47 -13.13 -10.46
CA LEU A 190 -1.23 -12.36 -10.43
C LEU A 190 -0.35 -12.69 -9.21
N LEU A 191 -0.95 -12.90 -8.03
CA LEU A 191 -0.18 -13.33 -6.84
C LEU A 191 0.44 -14.70 -7.04
N ILE A 192 -0.34 -15.66 -7.57
CA ILE A 192 0.11 -17.02 -7.83
C ILE A 192 1.26 -17.01 -8.85
N ASP A 193 1.08 -16.36 -9.98
CA ASP A 193 2.08 -16.26 -11.04
C ASP A 193 3.38 -15.62 -10.53
N THR A 194 3.27 -14.56 -9.73
CA THR A 194 4.43 -13.91 -9.10
C THR A 194 5.16 -14.86 -8.16
N CYS A 195 4.43 -15.61 -7.33
CA CYS A 195 5.03 -16.57 -6.41
C CYS A 195 5.75 -17.73 -7.13
N TYR A 196 5.26 -18.15 -8.30
CA TYR A 196 5.91 -19.20 -9.10
C TYR A 196 7.06 -18.70 -9.97
N ALA A 197 7.00 -17.46 -10.42
CA ALA A 197 8.06 -16.87 -11.26
C ALA A 197 9.32 -16.52 -10.48
N LEU A 198 9.18 -16.21 -9.18
CA LEU A 198 10.31 -15.84 -8.33
C LEU A 198 11.00 -17.10 -7.77
N PRO A 199 12.34 -17.18 -7.84
CA PRO A 199 13.05 -18.33 -7.32
C PRO A 199 12.79 -18.44 -5.81
N ALA A 200 12.19 -19.56 -5.39
CA ALA A 200 12.20 -19.91 -3.99
C ALA A 200 13.65 -19.94 -3.53
N HIS A 201 14.02 -19.05 -2.62
CA HIS A 201 15.33 -19.14 -1.99
C HIS A 201 15.37 -20.53 -1.34
N GLN A 202 16.22 -21.41 -1.89
CA GLN A 202 16.45 -22.71 -1.29
C GLN A 202 17.00 -22.43 0.11
N ALA A 203 16.12 -22.47 1.09
CA ALA A 203 16.54 -22.55 2.47
C ALA A 203 17.47 -23.75 2.52
N THR A 204 18.77 -23.51 2.62
CA THR A 204 19.74 -24.55 2.98
C THR A 204 19.24 -25.12 4.30
N ARG A 205 18.60 -26.30 4.21
CA ARG A 205 18.24 -27.07 5.39
C ARG A 205 19.54 -27.31 6.15
N PRO A 206 19.55 -27.10 7.47
CA PRO A 206 20.69 -27.42 8.32
C PRO A 206 21.01 -28.91 8.29
#